data_c83c6ddb02ffb89cbda0fb0811222854
#
_entry.id   c83c6ddb02ffb89cbda0fb0811222854
#
_cell.length_a   1.000
_cell.length_b   1.000
_cell.length_c   1.000
_cell.angle_alpha   90.00
_cell.angle_beta   90.00
_cell.angle_gamma   90.00
#
_symmetry.space_group_name_H-M   'P 1'
#
loop_
_entity.id
_entity.type
_entity.pdbx_description
1 polymer ?
#
loop_
_entity_poly.entity_id
_entity_poly.type
_entity_poly.pdbx_seq_one_letter_code
_entity_poly.pdbx_strand_id
1 'polypeptide(L)'
;MSTLSGDNEIVFTLKTCPVHSYSSRHVLDATVPRGCSFDYGVMIAVGLLRWAFSCQREEIRILLSARGISISTGEISVLSEQFLLCFYCVHMRHIARTVPVNHVLHLDGTGEAGREIIFMAKEGRTGMTIDARSMPSESGEQIMPFLERVKSTAGVPIAIVRDMSETIRKAAATVFPGIIQLICHYHFVRDLGDAVFGRYSEFRAAVVGTKALAAIVAIEAPSDCVGIDGAERLWAALASEYILHPREAASRFPMTLPYVDVMDRCMEVGRLARKIIVWNMFNNRKVTEMMDLDSAVKRLCVRGSEALKLYHMLRRIRSWFERMREALGVSRELSSHSASDRPLNADDVAKKVNGTLEKIVAEGSSLSDELKRTSLIFENRIETHYDELFAQVKGADGAPVDVVRHNGVEEIGHRWSRMRTRRRTGRSGTSREMAMYGALLAVFSNMWNTHYAAALSEMDFAGEMCSVTGREMAEARKLIRPNPRVPIVRNDGDRCTLLHEFIKIIEKHDTGMEGHMKRWVSAVKT
;
A
#
# COMPACT_ATOMS: atom_id res chain seq x y z
N MET A 1 24.02 1.17 35.45
CA MET A 1 23.24 0.44 34.42
C MET A 1 21.76 0.67 34.69
N SER A 2 21.02 1.19 33.75
CA SER A 2 19.59 1.42 33.91
C SER A 2 18.81 0.23 33.33
N THR A 3 17.87 -0.33 34.10
CA THR A 3 16.99 -1.43 33.77
C THR A 3 15.53 -0.99 33.86
N LEU A 4 14.59 -1.81 33.40
CA LEU A 4 13.15 -1.51 33.56
C LEU A 4 12.69 -1.50 35.03
N SER A 5 13.47 -2.11 35.94
CA SER A 5 13.22 -2.12 37.39
C SER A 5 13.97 -1.06 38.17
N GLY A 6 14.74 -0.18 37.50
CA GLY A 6 15.50 0.92 38.10
C GLY A 6 16.99 0.90 37.77
N ASP A 7 17.72 1.80 38.38
CA ASP A 7 19.17 1.87 38.21
C ASP A 7 19.88 0.87 39.14
N ASN A 8 20.78 0.11 38.54
CA ASN A 8 21.60 -0.86 39.25
C ASN A 8 23.09 -0.50 39.14
N GLU A 9 23.81 -0.50 40.22
CA GLU A 9 25.26 -0.45 40.22
C GLU A 9 25.82 -1.85 40.04
N ILE A 10 26.58 -2.05 38.97
CA ILE A 10 27.30 -3.32 38.76
C ILE A 10 28.77 -3.08 38.98
N VAL A 11 29.28 -3.66 40.07
CA VAL A 11 30.72 -3.68 40.36
C VAL A 11 31.29 -5.00 39.82
N PHE A 12 32.21 -4.90 38.88
CA PHE A 12 32.92 -6.06 38.35
C PHE A 12 34.43 -5.85 38.39
N THR A 13 35.14 -6.94 38.66
CA THR A 13 36.60 -6.94 38.66
C THR A 13 37.10 -7.34 37.29
N LEU A 14 37.77 -6.45 36.57
CA LEU A 14 38.47 -6.75 35.32
C LEU A 14 39.66 -7.64 35.62
N LYS A 15 39.63 -8.88 35.18
CA LYS A 15 40.82 -9.75 35.20
C LYS A 15 41.60 -9.52 33.90
N THR A 16 42.76 -8.90 34.02
CA THR A 16 43.69 -8.70 32.92
C THR A 16 44.71 -9.82 32.93
N CYS A 17 44.87 -10.52 31.82
CA CYS A 17 45.95 -11.50 31.66
C CYS A 17 47.28 -10.73 31.56
N PRO A 18 48.24 -10.93 32.50
CA PRO A 18 49.51 -10.20 32.49
C PRO A 18 50.41 -10.53 31.30
N VAL A 19 50.17 -11.70 30.65
CA VAL A 19 50.97 -12.15 29.49
C VAL A 19 50.41 -11.63 28.16
N HIS A 20 49.09 -11.52 28.03
CA HIS A 20 48.45 -11.19 26.74
C HIS A 20 47.72 -9.86 26.73
N SER A 21 47.75 -9.09 27.83
CA SER A 21 47.02 -7.82 28.01
C SER A 21 45.52 -7.92 27.65
N TYR A 22 44.96 -9.12 27.79
CA TYR A 22 43.57 -9.41 27.43
C TYR A 22 42.67 -9.18 28.65
N SER A 23 41.61 -8.37 28.47
CA SER A 23 40.55 -8.19 29.46
C SER A 23 39.24 -8.72 28.95
N SER A 24 38.57 -9.55 29.74
CA SER A 24 37.28 -10.10 29.38
C SER A 24 36.14 -9.32 30.02
N ARG A 25 35.15 -8.92 29.21
CA ARG A 25 33.88 -8.29 29.61
C ARG A 25 32.68 -9.19 29.41
N HIS A 26 32.87 -10.49 29.24
CA HIS A 26 31.80 -11.44 28.84
C HIS A 26 30.55 -11.40 29.72
N VAL A 27 30.69 -11.07 31.02
CA VAL A 27 29.52 -11.02 31.93
C VAL A 27 28.58 -9.87 31.60
N LEU A 28 29.08 -8.76 31.06
CA LEU A 28 28.25 -7.61 30.69
C LEU A 28 27.55 -7.79 29.34
N ASP A 29 28.17 -8.51 28.39
CA ASP A 29 27.62 -8.69 27.07
C ASP A 29 26.29 -9.47 27.08
N ALA A 30 26.05 -10.29 28.10
CA ALA A 30 24.79 -11.00 28.32
C ALA A 30 23.67 -10.11 28.92
N THR A 31 24.04 -8.96 29.51
CA THR A 31 23.09 -8.11 30.24
C THR A 31 22.85 -6.79 29.51
N VAL A 32 23.85 -6.27 28.83
CA VAL A 32 23.83 -4.95 28.20
C VAL A 32 24.27 -5.04 26.74
N PRO A 33 23.50 -4.48 25.79
CA PRO A 33 23.92 -4.41 24.40
C PRO A 33 25.25 -3.70 24.26
N ARG A 34 26.12 -4.19 23.41
CA ARG A 34 27.47 -3.67 23.23
C ARG A 34 27.46 -2.16 22.92
N GLY A 35 28.19 -1.40 23.72
CA GLY A 35 28.31 0.06 23.59
C GLY A 35 27.10 0.83 24.15
N CYS A 36 26.24 0.19 24.93
CA CYS A 36 25.09 0.82 25.59
C CYS A 36 25.27 0.89 27.11
N SER A 37 24.55 1.81 27.74
CA SER A 37 24.44 1.96 29.20
C SER A 37 23.15 1.37 29.77
N PHE A 38 22.28 0.86 28.89
CA PHE A 38 20.97 0.32 29.20
C PHE A 38 20.93 -1.18 28.92
N ASP A 39 20.17 -1.91 29.73
CA ASP A 39 20.01 -3.36 29.54
C ASP A 39 19.17 -3.73 28.30
N TYR A 40 19.17 -5.02 27.96
CA TYR A 40 18.35 -5.54 26.85
C TYR A 40 16.86 -5.31 27.07
N GLY A 41 16.37 -5.31 28.32
CA GLY A 41 14.96 -5.02 28.63
C GLY A 41 14.57 -3.61 28.21
N VAL A 42 15.40 -2.60 28.51
CA VAL A 42 15.19 -1.22 28.05
C VAL A 42 15.29 -1.14 26.53
N MET A 43 16.26 -1.81 25.90
CA MET A 43 16.37 -1.85 24.43
C MET A 43 15.12 -2.43 23.78
N ILE A 44 14.60 -3.55 24.30
CA ILE A 44 13.38 -4.19 23.79
C ILE A 44 12.18 -3.26 23.97
N ALA A 45 12.01 -2.65 25.14
CA ALA A 45 10.94 -1.69 25.40
C ALA A 45 10.98 -0.50 24.43
N VAL A 46 12.15 0.12 24.25
CA VAL A 46 12.37 1.21 23.30
C VAL A 46 12.05 0.78 21.87
N GLY A 47 12.52 -0.40 21.47
CA GLY A 47 12.30 -0.94 20.14
C GLY A 47 10.82 -1.21 19.85
N LEU A 48 10.10 -1.83 20.77
CA LEU A 48 8.66 -2.09 20.64
C LEU A 48 7.88 -0.78 20.61
N LEU A 49 8.14 0.16 21.52
CA LEU A 49 7.47 1.47 21.51
C LEU A 49 7.73 2.19 20.17
N ARG A 50 8.96 2.16 19.68
CA ARG A 50 9.33 2.85 18.45
C ARG A 50 8.75 2.20 17.19
N TRP A 51 8.91 0.89 17.04
CA TRP A 51 8.61 0.20 15.79
C TRP A 51 7.23 -0.46 15.76
N ALA A 52 6.80 -1.08 16.87
CA ALA A 52 5.49 -1.70 16.95
C ALA A 52 4.37 -0.67 17.24
N PHE A 53 4.56 0.22 18.20
CA PHE A 53 3.56 1.21 18.59
C PHE A 53 3.70 2.55 17.86
N SER A 54 4.77 2.74 17.08
CA SER A 54 5.03 3.95 16.29
C SER A 54 5.13 5.23 17.13
N CYS A 55 5.62 5.12 18.37
CA CYS A 55 5.86 6.27 19.24
C CYS A 55 6.98 7.15 18.70
N GLN A 56 6.86 8.46 18.89
CA GLN A 56 7.93 9.41 18.64
C GLN A 56 8.99 9.29 19.73
N ARG A 57 10.21 9.72 19.44
CA ARG A 57 11.33 9.62 20.42
C ARG A 57 11.05 10.36 21.71
N GLU A 58 10.39 11.51 21.63
CA GLU A 58 10.02 12.30 22.78
C GLU A 58 8.93 11.62 23.63
N GLU A 59 7.93 10.99 22.98
CA GLU A 59 6.92 10.19 23.68
C GLU A 59 7.59 9.04 24.47
N ILE A 60 8.55 8.34 23.84
CA ILE A 60 9.30 7.26 24.48
C ILE A 60 10.11 7.79 25.67
N ARG A 61 10.77 8.94 25.53
CA ARG A 61 11.52 9.59 26.60
C ARG A 61 10.62 9.89 27.80
N ILE A 62 9.44 10.45 27.57
CA ILE A 62 8.46 10.75 28.63
C ILE A 62 7.98 9.47 29.31
N LEU A 63 7.63 8.41 28.54
CA LEU A 63 7.17 7.14 29.09
C LEU A 63 8.21 6.46 29.97
N LEU A 64 9.48 6.48 29.56
CA LEU A 64 10.60 5.91 30.34
C LEU A 64 10.94 6.76 31.56
N SER A 65 10.88 8.08 31.43
CA SER A 65 11.07 9.00 32.57
C SER A 65 10.02 8.78 33.66
N ALA A 66 8.77 8.50 33.31
CA ALA A 66 7.72 8.14 34.27
C ALA A 66 7.99 6.84 35.05
N ARG A 67 8.94 6.03 34.57
CA ARG A 67 9.45 4.82 35.24
C ARG A 67 10.84 5.03 35.90
N GLY A 68 11.29 6.28 36.02
CA GLY A 68 12.57 6.61 36.60
C GLY A 68 13.79 6.40 35.70
N ILE A 69 13.57 6.08 34.40
CA ILE A 69 14.66 5.84 33.45
C ILE A 69 14.96 7.14 32.70
N SER A 70 16.15 7.73 32.96
CA SER A 70 16.61 8.91 32.26
C SER A 70 17.36 8.52 30.99
N ILE A 71 16.80 8.90 29.82
CA ILE A 71 17.34 8.57 28.51
C ILE A 71 17.19 9.73 27.54
N SER A 72 18.21 9.97 26.72
CA SER A 72 18.15 10.98 25.65
C SER A 72 17.46 10.47 24.38
N THR A 73 16.93 11.38 23.56
CA THR A 73 16.35 11.02 22.24
C THR A 73 17.39 10.46 21.28
N GLY A 74 18.67 10.78 21.47
CA GLY A 74 19.79 10.19 20.74
C GLY A 74 19.98 8.71 21.09
N GLU A 75 20.02 8.39 22.38
CA GLU A 75 20.11 7.00 22.87
C GLU A 75 18.89 6.17 22.47
N ILE A 76 17.67 6.74 22.52
CA ILE A 76 16.47 6.08 22.00
C ILE A 76 16.65 5.69 20.52
N SER A 77 17.29 6.55 19.71
CA SER A 77 17.57 6.23 18.31
C SER A 77 18.55 5.06 18.17
N VAL A 78 19.61 5.05 18.98
CA VAL A 78 20.62 3.97 18.99
C VAL A 78 19.99 2.66 19.45
N LEU A 79 19.29 2.64 20.58
CA LEU A 79 18.64 1.43 21.10
C LEU A 79 17.57 0.89 20.17
N SER A 80 16.75 1.76 19.55
CA SER A 80 15.73 1.33 18.61
C SER A 80 16.34 0.72 17.33
N GLU A 81 17.47 1.25 16.84
CA GLU A 81 18.19 0.64 15.71
C GLU A 81 18.79 -0.71 16.10
N GLN A 82 19.45 -0.81 17.27
CA GLN A 82 20.00 -2.07 17.76
C GLN A 82 18.92 -3.13 17.93
N PHE A 83 17.76 -2.78 18.51
CA PHE A 83 16.63 -3.67 18.60
C PHE A 83 16.22 -4.22 17.23
N LEU A 84 16.09 -3.37 16.23
CA LEU A 84 15.66 -3.78 14.89
C LEU A 84 16.67 -4.74 14.23
N LEU A 85 17.98 -4.51 14.46
CA LEU A 85 19.05 -5.38 14.00
C LEU A 85 19.04 -6.74 14.74
N CYS A 86 18.90 -6.74 16.06
CA CYS A 86 18.76 -7.96 16.85
C CYS A 86 17.54 -8.76 16.43
N PHE A 87 16.38 -8.08 16.24
CA PHE A 87 15.16 -8.71 15.74
C PHE A 87 15.41 -9.43 14.41
N TYR A 88 16.07 -8.77 13.47
CA TYR A 88 16.39 -9.38 12.19
C TYR A 88 17.29 -10.62 12.33
N CYS A 89 18.30 -10.56 13.19
CA CYS A 89 19.17 -11.70 13.45
C CYS A 89 18.41 -12.88 14.06
N VAL A 90 17.57 -12.64 15.05
CA VAL A 90 16.69 -13.65 15.67
C VAL A 90 15.73 -14.22 14.63
N HIS A 91 15.11 -13.36 13.83
CA HIS A 91 14.24 -13.79 12.74
C HIS A 91 14.97 -14.76 11.78
N MET A 92 16.15 -14.42 11.32
CA MET A 92 16.91 -15.27 10.37
C MET A 92 17.32 -16.62 10.95
N ARG A 93 17.48 -16.74 12.27
CA ARG A 93 17.76 -18.01 12.93
C ARG A 93 16.53 -18.94 12.97
N HIS A 94 15.33 -18.36 13.07
CA HIS A 94 14.12 -19.10 13.36
C HIS A 94 13.19 -19.26 12.15
N ILE A 95 13.27 -18.39 11.15
CA ILE A 95 12.33 -18.39 10.03
C ILE A 95 12.32 -19.72 9.26
N ALA A 96 13.47 -20.38 9.12
CA ALA A 96 13.57 -21.68 8.44
C ALA A 96 12.71 -22.77 9.10
N ARG A 97 12.44 -22.66 10.40
CA ARG A 97 11.61 -23.63 11.16
C ARG A 97 10.14 -23.27 11.10
N THR A 98 9.80 -22.01 10.81
CA THR A 98 8.41 -21.51 10.75
C THR A 98 7.81 -21.60 9.36
N VAL A 99 8.63 -21.64 8.31
CA VAL A 99 8.17 -21.79 6.92
C VAL A 99 7.68 -23.23 6.70
N PRO A 100 6.43 -23.44 6.23
CA PRO A 100 5.92 -24.77 5.92
C PRO A 100 6.73 -25.48 4.82
N VAL A 101 6.84 -26.80 4.89
CA VAL A 101 7.58 -27.62 3.89
C VAL A 101 7.02 -27.41 2.47
N ASN A 102 5.70 -27.31 2.32
CA ASN A 102 5.03 -27.07 1.02
C ASN A 102 4.64 -25.60 0.90
N HIS A 103 5.60 -24.69 1.11
CA HIS A 103 5.32 -23.26 1.02
C HIS A 103 5.23 -22.78 -0.44
N VAL A 104 4.46 -21.72 -0.63
CA VAL A 104 4.40 -20.94 -1.86
C VAL A 104 5.17 -19.65 -1.62
N LEU A 105 6.07 -19.33 -2.52
CA LEU A 105 6.90 -18.14 -2.42
C LEU A 105 6.24 -16.98 -3.16
N HIS A 106 5.90 -15.91 -2.46
CA HIS A 106 5.45 -14.65 -3.04
C HIS A 106 6.63 -13.70 -3.17
N LEU A 107 6.80 -13.15 -4.37
CA LEU A 107 7.85 -12.17 -4.68
C LEU A 107 7.21 -10.85 -5.09
N ASP A 108 7.62 -9.78 -4.43
CA ASP A 108 7.13 -8.44 -4.72
C ASP A 108 8.20 -7.38 -4.44
N GLY A 109 8.23 -6.35 -5.28
CA GLY A 109 9.09 -5.19 -5.11
C GLY A 109 8.25 -3.93 -4.88
N THR A 110 8.55 -3.17 -3.84
CA THR A 110 7.92 -1.87 -3.64
C THR A 110 8.95 -0.77 -3.56
N GLY A 111 8.70 0.30 -4.27
CA GLY A 111 9.55 1.48 -4.30
C GLY A 111 8.74 2.77 -4.34
N GLU A 112 9.35 3.87 -3.97
CA GLU A 112 8.86 5.19 -4.31
C GLU A 112 9.60 5.67 -5.57
N ALA A 113 8.91 6.36 -6.48
CA ALA A 113 9.47 6.78 -7.76
C ALA A 113 10.86 7.43 -7.62
N GLY A 114 11.83 6.93 -8.38
CA GLY A 114 13.22 7.41 -8.38
C GLY A 114 14.07 6.97 -7.16
N ARG A 115 13.65 5.93 -6.42
CA ARG A 115 14.33 5.45 -5.21
C ARG A 115 14.57 3.95 -5.25
N GLU A 116 15.33 3.50 -4.24
CA GLU A 116 15.56 2.09 -4.03
C GLU A 116 14.27 1.31 -3.81
N ILE A 117 14.26 0.12 -4.33
CA ILE A 117 13.17 -0.83 -4.24
C ILE A 117 13.42 -1.72 -3.02
N ILE A 118 12.41 -1.93 -2.20
CA ILE A 118 12.42 -2.96 -1.18
C ILE A 118 11.82 -4.21 -1.81
N PHE A 119 12.69 -5.16 -2.14
CA PHE A 119 12.29 -6.44 -2.69
C PHE A 119 12.09 -7.45 -1.55
N MET A 120 10.99 -8.19 -1.57
CA MET A 120 10.56 -9.07 -0.50
C MET A 120 10.23 -10.46 -1.02
N ALA A 121 10.47 -11.43 -0.15
CA ALA A 121 10.02 -12.81 -0.29
C ALA A 121 9.13 -13.16 0.89
N LYS A 122 7.91 -13.62 0.63
CA LYS A 122 6.94 -14.00 1.67
C LYS A 122 6.44 -15.42 1.47
N GLU A 123 6.03 -16.03 2.55
CA GLU A 123 5.30 -17.29 2.53
C GLU A 123 3.81 -17.00 2.24
N GLY A 124 3.28 -17.62 1.18
CA GLY A 124 1.99 -17.25 0.61
C GLY A 124 0.75 -17.64 1.43
N ARG A 125 0.84 -18.66 2.29
CA ARG A 125 -0.28 -19.12 3.12
C ARG A 125 -0.42 -18.29 4.39
N THR A 126 0.70 -18.00 5.05
CA THR A 126 0.73 -17.29 6.33
C THR A 126 0.95 -15.79 6.15
N GLY A 127 1.47 -15.35 5.00
CA GLY A 127 1.85 -13.97 4.75
C GLY A 127 3.14 -13.55 5.48
N MET A 128 3.89 -14.49 6.08
CA MET A 128 5.15 -14.18 6.76
C MET A 128 6.22 -13.73 5.78
N THR A 129 6.89 -12.64 6.06
CA THR A 129 8.07 -12.20 5.33
C THR A 129 9.24 -13.12 5.68
N ILE A 130 9.76 -13.85 4.68
CA ILE A 130 10.93 -14.71 4.82
C ILE A 130 12.20 -13.86 4.88
N ASP A 131 12.34 -12.94 3.93
CA ASP A 131 13.44 -11.99 3.88
C ASP A 131 13.08 -10.76 3.03
N ALA A 132 13.83 -9.68 3.18
CA ALA A 132 13.70 -8.47 2.39
C ALA A 132 15.06 -7.81 2.15
N ARG A 133 15.20 -7.11 1.00
CA ARG A 133 16.41 -6.36 0.64
C ARG A 133 16.05 -5.03 -0.02
N SER A 134 16.82 -4.02 0.30
CA SER A 134 16.86 -2.78 -0.46
C SER A 134 17.75 -2.95 -1.68
N MET A 135 17.22 -2.67 -2.85
CA MET A 135 17.92 -2.81 -4.14
C MET A 135 17.81 -1.51 -4.93
N PRO A 136 18.87 -1.10 -5.65
CA PRO A 136 18.82 0.10 -6.50
C PRO A 136 17.90 -0.10 -7.72
N SER A 137 17.69 -1.34 -8.14
CA SER A 137 16.83 -1.72 -9.27
C SER A 137 16.43 -3.19 -9.19
N GLU A 138 15.36 -3.58 -9.86
CA GLU A 138 14.95 -4.98 -10.07
C GLU A 138 15.73 -5.62 -11.20
N SER A 139 17.07 -5.56 -11.16
CA SER A 139 17.90 -6.27 -12.12
C SER A 139 18.16 -7.71 -11.69
N GLY A 140 18.37 -8.62 -12.67
CA GLY A 140 18.68 -10.02 -12.38
C GLY A 140 19.91 -10.19 -11.48
N GLU A 141 20.93 -9.34 -11.65
CA GLU A 141 22.14 -9.31 -10.81
C GLU A 141 21.86 -9.04 -9.33
N GLN A 142 20.80 -8.26 -9.04
CA GLN A 142 20.40 -7.93 -7.67
C GLN A 142 19.44 -8.99 -7.10
N ILE A 143 18.53 -9.50 -7.92
CA ILE A 143 17.49 -10.45 -7.50
C ILE A 143 18.04 -11.85 -7.27
N MET A 144 18.91 -12.37 -8.16
CA MET A 144 19.43 -13.74 -8.04
C MET A 144 20.13 -14.02 -6.70
N PRO A 145 21.08 -13.21 -6.21
CA PRO A 145 21.72 -13.45 -4.92
C PRO A 145 20.74 -13.41 -3.74
N PHE A 146 19.70 -12.59 -3.85
CA PHE A 146 18.63 -12.54 -2.85
C PHE A 146 17.82 -13.85 -2.85
N LEU A 147 17.40 -14.33 -4.02
CA LEU A 147 16.65 -15.58 -4.14
C LEU A 147 17.48 -16.80 -3.72
N GLU A 148 18.77 -16.85 -4.02
CA GLU A 148 19.67 -17.93 -3.54
C GLU A 148 19.72 -17.97 -2.01
N ARG A 149 19.72 -16.80 -1.38
CA ARG A 149 19.66 -16.72 0.09
C ARG A 149 18.29 -17.15 0.62
N VAL A 150 17.19 -16.75 -0.01
CA VAL A 150 15.84 -17.22 0.35
C VAL A 150 15.77 -18.73 0.23
N LYS A 151 16.31 -19.30 -0.86
CA LYS A 151 16.41 -20.76 -1.06
C LYS A 151 17.21 -21.47 0.03
N SER A 152 18.35 -20.89 0.42
CA SER A 152 19.17 -21.47 1.51
C SER A 152 18.48 -21.40 2.87
N THR A 153 17.59 -20.42 3.08
CA THR A 153 16.88 -20.21 4.34
C THR A 153 15.58 -21.02 4.42
N ALA A 154 14.74 -20.97 3.39
CA ALA A 154 13.39 -21.53 3.39
C ALA A 154 13.24 -22.81 2.56
N GLY A 155 14.28 -23.19 1.80
CA GLY A 155 14.22 -24.33 0.89
C GLY A 155 13.59 -24.01 -0.46
N VAL A 156 13.17 -25.05 -1.17
CA VAL A 156 12.55 -24.94 -2.49
C VAL A 156 11.03 -24.88 -2.33
N PRO A 157 10.36 -23.82 -2.86
CA PRO A 157 8.91 -23.71 -2.80
C PRO A 157 8.22 -24.67 -3.79
N ILE A 158 6.93 -24.97 -3.56
CA ILE A 158 6.12 -25.73 -4.52
C ILE A 158 5.62 -24.87 -5.70
N ALA A 159 5.52 -23.55 -5.50
CA ALA A 159 5.19 -22.57 -6.54
C ALA A 159 5.71 -21.19 -6.15
N ILE A 160 5.82 -20.31 -7.14
CA ILE A 160 6.23 -18.91 -6.97
C ILE A 160 5.13 -18.03 -7.55
N VAL A 161 4.61 -17.10 -6.75
CA VAL A 161 3.70 -16.03 -7.20
C VAL A 161 4.51 -14.74 -7.33
N ARG A 162 4.47 -14.10 -8.48
CA ARG A 162 5.25 -12.90 -8.80
C ARG A 162 4.40 -11.87 -9.56
N ASP A 163 4.91 -10.67 -9.69
CA ASP A 163 4.37 -9.69 -10.64
C ASP A 163 4.64 -10.12 -12.09
N MET A 164 4.31 -9.27 -13.04
CA MET A 164 4.50 -9.53 -14.47
C MET A 164 5.92 -9.21 -14.97
N SER A 165 6.88 -8.91 -14.09
CA SER A 165 8.26 -8.59 -14.44
C SER A 165 8.98 -9.79 -15.05
N GLU A 166 9.44 -9.62 -16.29
CA GLU A 166 10.24 -10.63 -16.99
C GLU A 166 11.60 -10.87 -16.31
N THR A 167 12.13 -9.85 -15.64
CA THR A 167 13.39 -9.96 -14.88
C THR A 167 13.22 -10.88 -13.68
N ILE A 168 12.12 -10.71 -12.90
CA ILE A 168 11.82 -11.58 -11.77
C ILE A 168 11.57 -13.00 -12.26
N ARG A 169 10.81 -13.16 -13.37
CA ARG A 169 10.54 -14.46 -13.97
C ARG A 169 11.82 -15.22 -14.31
N LYS A 170 12.77 -14.57 -14.99
CA LYS A 170 14.05 -15.18 -15.37
C LYS A 170 14.92 -15.51 -14.17
N ALA A 171 15.02 -14.61 -13.21
CA ALA A 171 15.79 -14.82 -11.98
C ALA A 171 15.22 -16.00 -11.16
N ALA A 172 13.90 -16.06 -11.01
CA ALA A 172 13.23 -17.16 -10.33
C ALA A 172 13.42 -18.50 -11.05
N ALA A 173 13.32 -18.54 -12.39
CA ALA A 173 13.56 -19.74 -13.18
C ALA A 173 15.01 -20.24 -13.05
N THR A 174 15.98 -19.33 -12.92
CA THR A 174 17.39 -19.69 -12.74
C THR A 174 17.66 -20.29 -11.37
N VAL A 175 17.13 -19.67 -10.30
CA VAL A 175 17.39 -20.11 -8.92
C VAL A 175 16.52 -21.32 -8.55
N PHE A 176 15.30 -21.41 -9.05
CA PHE A 176 14.33 -22.46 -8.77
C PHE A 176 13.89 -23.16 -10.07
N PRO A 177 14.78 -23.90 -10.75
CA PRO A 177 14.46 -24.54 -12.00
C PRO A 177 13.33 -25.56 -11.85
N GLY A 178 12.38 -25.55 -12.79
CA GLY A 178 11.24 -26.47 -12.82
C GLY A 178 10.09 -26.12 -11.86
N ILE A 179 10.22 -25.08 -11.05
CA ILE A 179 9.14 -24.63 -10.17
C ILE A 179 8.12 -23.80 -10.95
N ILE A 180 6.84 -24.12 -10.74
CA ILE A 180 5.71 -23.41 -11.36
C ILE A 180 5.74 -21.94 -10.92
N GLN A 181 5.69 -21.04 -11.90
CA GLN A 181 5.57 -19.61 -11.66
C GLN A 181 4.17 -19.13 -12.02
N LEU A 182 3.53 -18.43 -11.08
CA LEU A 182 2.21 -17.86 -11.21
C LEU A 182 2.31 -16.34 -11.28
N ILE A 183 1.51 -15.73 -12.13
CA ILE A 183 1.33 -14.27 -12.13
C ILE A 183 0.37 -13.89 -11.00
N CYS A 184 0.75 -12.87 -10.23
CA CYS A 184 -0.13 -12.26 -9.24
C CYS A 184 -1.38 -11.67 -9.91
N HIS A 185 -2.56 -12.15 -9.53
CA HIS A 185 -3.83 -11.68 -10.09
C HIS A 185 -4.04 -10.18 -9.91
N TYR A 186 -3.54 -9.59 -8.82
CA TYR A 186 -3.60 -8.14 -8.61
C TYR A 186 -2.81 -7.36 -9.67
N HIS A 187 -1.56 -7.76 -9.92
CA HIS A 187 -0.72 -7.11 -10.92
C HIS A 187 -1.27 -7.32 -12.34
N PHE A 188 -1.80 -8.52 -12.62
CA PHE A 188 -2.49 -8.77 -13.88
C PHE A 188 -3.72 -7.88 -14.09
N VAL A 189 -4.58 -7.75 -13.07
CA VAL A 189 -5.75 -6.86 -13.12
C VAL A 189 -5.34 -5.41 -13.31
N ARG A 190 -4.24 -4.98 -12.70
CA ARG A 190 -3.68 -3.63 -12.89
C ARG A 190 -3.21 -3.42 -14.33
N ASP A 191 -2.41 -4.33 -14.89
CA ASP A 191 -1.95 -4.28 -16.29
C ASP A 191 -3.15 -4.29 -17.27
N LEU A 192 -4.13 -5.16 -17.03
CA LEU A 192 -5.36 -5.17 -17.81
C LEU A 192 -6.08 -3.81 -17.74
N GLY A 193 -6.16 -3.21 -16.55
CA GLY A 193 -6.76 -1.89 -16.36
C GLY A 193 -6.03 -0.81 -17.16
N ASP A 194 -4.70 -0.78 -17.12
CA ASP A 194 -3.88 0.15 -17.89
C ASP A 194 -4.14 -0.01 -19.41
N ALA A 195 -4.30 -1.24 -19.88
CA ALA A 195 -4.58 -1.53 -21.29
C ALA A 195 -6.00 -1.10 -21.74
N VAL A 196 -7.03 -1.35 -20.92
CA VAL A 196 -8.43 -1.10 -21.34
C VAL A 196 -8.91 0.31 -21.06
N PHE A 197 -8.28 1.06 -20.15
CA PHE A 197 -8.63 2.45 -19.83
C PHE A 197 -7.75 3.48 -20.54
N GLY A 198 -7.10 3.14 -21.63
CA GLY A 198 -6.19 4.03 -22.37
C GLY A 198 -6.78 5.39 -22.74
N ARG A 199 -8.10 5.48 -22.98
CA ARG A 199 -8.81 6.73 -23.30
C ARG A 199 -9.29 7.55 -22.09
N TYR A 200 -8.93 7.12 -20.88
CA TYR A 200 -9.35 7.85 -19.68
C TYR A 200 -8.78 9.28 -19.59
N SER A 201 -7.55 9.49 -20.07
CA SER A 201 -6.93 10.83 -20.11
C SER A 201 -7.69 11.79 -21.02
N GLU A 202 -8.15 11.33 -22.18
CA GLU A 202 -8.95 12.12 -23.10
C GLU A 202 -10.32 12.47 -22.49
N PHE A 203 -10.95 11.50 -21.86
CA PHE A 203 -12.19 11.73 -21.11
C PHE A 203 -12.02 12.79 -20.02
N ARG A 204 -10.95 12.67 -19.22
CA ARG A 204 -10.62 13.67 -18.20
C ARG A 204 -10.49 15.08 -18.81
N ALA A 205 -9.73 15.21 -19.90
CA ALA A 205 -9.56 16.48 -20.58
C ALA A 205 -10.89 17.04 -21.10
N ALA A 206 -11.75 16.18 -21.67
CA ALA A 206 -13.07 16.58 -22.16
C ALA A 206 -13.99 17.07 -21.01
N VAL A 207 -13.99 16.40 -19.85
CA VAL A 207 -14.76 16.82 -18.67
C VAL A 207 -14.27 18.17 -18.13
N VAL A 208 -12.97 18.32 -17.96
CA VAL A 208 -12.35 19.58 -17.49
C VAL A 208 -12.63 20.73 -18.46
N GLY A 209 -12.56 20.49 -19.77
CA GLY A 209 -12.83 21.47 -20.81
C GLY A 209 -14.24 22.08 -20.78
N THR A 210 -15.22 21.38 -20.20
CA THR A 210 -16.59 21.90 -20.05
C THR A 210 -16.72 23.05 -19.06
N LYS A 211 -15.73 23.28 -18.20
CA LYS A 211 -15.76 24.22 -17.06
C LYS A 211 -16.92 23.97 -16.07
N ALA A 212 -17.60 22.84 -16.17
CA ALA A 212 -18.73 22.50 -15.33
C ALA A 212 -18.30 22.26 -13.88
N LEU A 213 -17.14 21.60 -13.69
CA LEU A 213 -16.62 21.36 -12.34
C LEU A 213 -16.30 22.66 -11.62
N ALA A 214 -15.74 23.67 -12.29
CA ALA A 214 -15.51 24.99 -11.72
C ALA A 214 -16.81 25.66 -11.25
N ALA A 215 -17.89 25.52 -12.03
CA ALA A 215 -19.18 26.05 -11.65
C ALA A 215 -19.82 25.29 -10.46
N ILE A 216 -19.59 23.97 -10.36
CA ILE A 216 -20.04 23.18 -9.21
C ILE A 216 -19.28 23.59 -7.94
N VAL A 217 -17.97 23.80 -8.03
CA VAL A 217 -17.13 24.28 -6.91
C VAL A 217 -17.59 25.65 -6.40
N ALA A 218 -18.10 26.52 -7.29
CA ALA A 218 -18.52 27.88 -6.94
C ALA A 218 -19.88 27.93 -6.19
N ILE A 219 -20.57 26.80 -5.99
CA ILE A 219 -21.82 26.76 -5.24
C ILE A 219 -21.48 26.74 -3.75
N GLU A 220 -21.74 27.85 -3.07
CA GLU A 220 -21.44 28.04 -1.66
C GLU A 220 -22.61 27.60 -0.77
N ALA A 221 -22.27 27.14 0.44
CA ALA A 221 -23.27 26.87 1.47
C ALA A 221 -23.85 28.21 1.99
N PRO A 222 -25.20 28.30 2.16
CA PRO A 222 -25.79 29.50 2.69
C PRO A 222 -25.37 29.75 4.15
N SER A 223 -25.29 31.02 4.52
CA SER A 223 -25.00 31.42 5.90
C SER A 223 -26.18 31.12 6.85
N ASP A 224 -27.38 31.04 6.30
CA ASP A 224 -28.58 30.62 7.00
C ASP A 224 -29.38 29.58 6.21
N CYS A 225 -30.13 28.75 6.90
CA CYS A 225 -30.97 27.69 6.32
C CYS A 225 -32.45 27.91 6.63
N VAL A 226 -32.88 29.18 6.73
CA VAL A 226 -34.24 29.53 7.08
C VAL A 226 -35.19 29.33 5.90
N GLY A 227 -36.29 28.61 6.14
CA GLY A 227 -37.30 28.33 5.13
C GLY A 227 -36.91 27.34 4.07
N ILE A 228 -37.81 27.12 3.08
CA ILE A 228 -37.62 26.15 2.02
C ILE A 228 -36.46 26.57 1.09
N ASP A 229 -36.34 27.87 0.81
CA ASP A 229 -35.26 28.37 -0.06
C ASP A 229 -33.89 28.18 0.56
N GLY A 230 -33.74 28.41 1.89
CA GLY A 230 -32.51 28.10 2.60
C GLY A 230 -32.16 26.61 2.59
N ALA A 231 -33.16 25.75 2.76
CA ALA A 231 -32.99 24.29 2.67
C ALA A 231 -32.55 23.84 1.28
N GLU A 232 -33.08 24.42 0.20
CA GLU A 232 -32.72 24.09 -1.17
C GLU A 232 -31.29 24.58 -1.54
N ARG A 233 -30.89 25.78 -1.06
CA ARG A 233 -29.51 26.26 -1.19
C ARG A 233 -28.51 25.35 -0.48
N LEU A 234 -28.84 24.95 0.76
CA LEU A 234 -28.01 23.97 1.50
C LEU A 234 -27.94 22.65 0.76
N TRP A 235 -29.06 22.16 0.22
CA TRP A 235 -29.06 20.94 -0.58
C TRP A 235 -28.16 21.07 -1.81
N ALA A 236 -28.20 22.18 -2.54
CA ALA A 236 -27.34 22.42 -3.70
C ALA A 236 -25.85 22.40 -3.33
N ALA A 237 -25.48 23.02 -2.19
CA ALA A 237 -24.12 23.00 -1.67
C ALA A 237 -23.67 21.58 -1.28
N LEU A 238 -24.50 20.83 -0.53
CA LEU A 238 -24.21 19.43 -0.16
C LEU A 238 -24.14 18.52 -1.39
N ALA A 239 -24.98 18.74 -2.40
CA ALA A 239 -24.93 18.02 -3.66
C ALA A 239 -23.64 18.31 -4.44
N SER A 240 -23.17 19.57 -4.43
CA SER A 240 -21.87 19.95 -4.98
C SER A 240 -20.73 19.21 -4.28
N GLU A 241 -20.74 19.22 -2.95
CA GLU A 241 -19.76 18.51 -2.14
C GLU A 241 -19.80 16.99 -2.42
N TYR A 242 -20.99 16.40 -2.50
CA TYR A 242 -21.16 14.98 -2.87
C TYR A 242 -20.56 14.65 -4.23
N ILE A 243 -20.76 15.52 -5.25
CA ILE A 243 -20.17 15.33 -6.57
C ILE A 243 -18.65 15.37 -6.49
N LEU A 244 -18.09 16.32 -5.73
CA LEU A 244 -16.66 16.66 -5.76
C LEU A 244 -15.82 15.80 -4.82
N HIS A 245 -16.39 15.27 -3.73
CA HIS A 245 -15.67 14.48 -2.74
C HIS A 245 -15.87 12.97 -2.90
N PRO A 246 -15.05 12.32 -3.72
CA PRO A 246 -15.17 10.88 -3.98
C PRO A 246 -14.56 10.05 -2.84
N ARG A 247 -15.12 10.09 -1.63
CA ARG A 247 -14.61 9.26 -0.51
C ARG A 247 -14.56 7.76 -0.86
N GLU A 248 -15.47 7.30 -1.71
CA GLU A 248 -15.55 5.91 -2.12
C GLU A 248 -14.77 5.60 -3.42
N ALA A 249 -14.50 6.60 -4.25
CA ALA A 249 -13.81 6.39 -5.53
C ALA A 249 -12.34 5.96 -5.35
N ALA A 250 -11.71 6.35 -4.25
CA ALA A 250 -10.34 5.96 -3.90
C ALA A 250 -10.22 4.49 -3.46
N SER A 251 -11.33 3.79 -3.22
CA SER A 251 -11.38 2.41 -2.72
C SER A 251 -11.54 1.34 -3.81
N ARG A 252 -11.73 1.71 -5.07
CA ARG A 252 -11.91 0.76 -6.19
C ARG A 252 -10.57 0.26 -6.72
N PHE A 253 -9.96 -0.51 -5.91
CA PHE A 253 -8.68 -1.15 -6.18
C PHE A 253 -8.76 -2.24 -7.28
N PRO A 254 -7.74 -2.39 -8.19
CA PRO A 254 -6.53 -1.58 -8.28
C PRO A 254 -6.66 -0.32 -9.15
N MET A 255 -7.76 -0.15 -9.89
CA MET A 255 -7.97 1.00 -10.78
C MET A 255 -9.02 1.95 -10.20
N THR A 256 -8.68 3.24 -10.15
CA THR A 256 -9.62 4.30 -9.78
C THR A 256 -9.90 5.19 -11.00
N LEU A 257 -11.17 5.48 -11.23
CA LEU A 257 -11.63 6.32 -12.34
C LEU A 257 -12.43 7.51 -11.79
N PRO A 258 -11.80 8.44 -11.04
CA PRO A 258 -12.50 9.47 -10.28
C PRO A 258 -13.41 10.36 -11.13
N TYR A 259 -13.06 10.67 -12.39
CA TYR A 259 -13.93 11.45 -13.26
C TYR A 259 -15.16 10.68 -13.75
N VAL A 260 -15.07 9.36 -13.89
CA VAL A 260 -16.24 8.51 -14.17
C VAL A 260 -17.19 8.54 -12.98
N ASP A 261 -16.65 8.45 -11.76
CA ASP A 261 -17.44 8.55 -10.53
C ASP A 261 -18.07 9.93 -10.36
N VAL A 262 -17.35 11.01 -10.69
CA VAL A 262 -17.92 12.37 -10.73
C VAL A 262 -19.08 12.45 -11.71
N MET A 263 -18.94 11.89 -12.90
CA MET A 263 -20.02 11.87 -13.89
C MET A 263 -21.23 11.05 -13.44
N ASP A 264 -21.03 9.87 -12.82
CA ASP A 264 -22.12 9.07 -12.23
C ASP A 264 -22.93 9.90 -11.23
N ARG A 265 -22.25 10.64 -10.32
CA ARG A 265 -22.86 11.51 -9.33
C ARG A 265 -23.54 12.72 -9.96
N CYS A 266 -22.92 13.35 -10.96
CA CYS A 266 -23.55 14.42 -11.71
C CYS A 266 -24.86 13.96 -12.36
N MET A 267 -24.89 12.76 -12.94
CA MET A 267 -26.11 12.20 -13.53
C MET A 267 -27.20 11.94 -12.49
N GLU A 268 -26.82 11.46 -11.31
CA GLU A 268 -27.72 11.23 -10.17
C GLU A 268 -28.29 12.55 -9.63
N VAL A 269 -27.41 13.47 -9.24
CA VAL A 269 -27.77 14.79 -8.70
C VAL A 269 -28.61 15.57 -9.71
N GLY A 270 -28.24 15.56 -11.00
CA GLY A 270 -29.00 16.27 -12.03
C GLY A 270 -30.41 15.76 -12.22
N ARG A 271 -30.68 14.46 -11.98
CA ARG A 271 -32.06 13.93 -11.97
C ARG A 271 -32.88 14.47 -10.81
N LEU A 272 -32.28 14.58 -9.63
CA LEU A 272 -32.93 15.09 -8.43
C LEU A 272 -33.14 16.61 -8.53
N ALA A 273 -32.09 17.35 -8.91
CA ALA A 273 -32.15 18.80 -9.09
C ALA A 273 -33.28 19.21 -10.06
N ARG A 274 -33.41 18.52 -11.20
CA ARG A 274 -34.50 18.79 -12.16
C ARG A 274 -35.87 18.58 -11.58
N LYS A 275 -36.10 17.57 -10.74
CA LYS A 275 -37.39 17.37 -10.06
C LYS A 275 -37.72 18.54 -9.13
N ILE A 276 -36.73 19.01 -8.37
CA ILE A 276 -36.90 20.17 -7.47
C ILE A 276 -37.18 21.45 -8.28
N ILE A 277 -36.44 21.68 -9.36
CA ILE A 277 -36.61 22.84 -10.24
C ILE A 277 -38.01 22.83 -10.86
N VAL A 278 -38.49 21.70 -11.38
CA VAL A 278 -39.84 21.57 -11.94
C VAL A 278 -40.90 21.87 -10.87
N TRP A 279 -40.72 21.32 -9.67
CA TRP A 279 -41.64 21.64 -8.54
C TRP A 279 -41.64 23.13 -8.20
N ASN A 280 -40.46 23.79 -8.17
CA ASN A 280 -40.32 25.21 -7.95
C ASN A 280 -41.02 26.05 -9.03
N MET A 281 -40.93 25.64 -10.30
CA MET A 281 -41.62 26.33 -11.39
C MET A 281 -43.16 26.30 -11.19
N PHE A 282 -43.74 25.18 -10.76
CA PHE A 282 -45.16 25.09 -10.46
C PHE A 282 -45.58 25.93 -9.26
N ASN A 283 -44.65 26.28 -8.36
CA ASN A 283 -44.91 27.11 -7.18
C ASN A 283 -44.40 28.55 -7.34
N ASN A 284 -44.10 28.98 -8.56
CA ASN A 284 -43.54 30.31 -8.87
C ASN A 284 -42.32 30.69 -8.03
N ARG A 285 -41.43 29.71 -7.78
CA ARG A 285 -40.20 29.87 -7.00
C ARG A 285 -38.98 29.73 -7.89
N LYS A 286 -37.93 30.47 -7.55
CA LYS A 286 -36.64 30.42 -8.28
C LYS A 286 -35.49 30.42 -7.28
N VAL A 287 -34.76 29.34 -7.21
CA VAL A 287 -33.55 29.18 -6.39
C VAL A 287 -32.32 29.12 -7.31
N THR A 288 -31.51 30.16 -7.22
CA THR A 288 -30.37 30.38 -8.16
C THR A 288 -29.36 29.24 -8.11
N GLU A 289 -28.98 28.82 -6.91
CA GLU A 289 -27.98 27.76 -6.68
C GLU A 289 -28.42 26.41 -7.27
N MET A 290 -29.72 26.12 -7.22
CA MET A 290 -30.30 24.92 -7.86
C MET A 290 -30.20 25.00 -9.39
N MET A 291 -30.44 26.18 -9.96
CA MET A 291 -30.37 26.40 -11.41
C MET A 291 -28.92 26.37 -11.88
N ASP A 292 -27.99 26.89 -11.10
CA ASP A 292 -26.55 26.87 -11.40
C ASP A 292 -26.02 25.43 -11.38
N LEU A 293 -26.42 24.63 -10.38
CA LEU A 293 -26.08 23.22 -10.29
C LEU A 293 -26.61 22.43 -11.51
N ASP A 294 -27.89 22.60 -11.86
CA ASP A 294 -28.50 21.95 -13.03
C ASP A 294 -27.83 22.40 -14.33
N SER A 295 -27.51 23.69 -14.46
CA SER A 295 -26.78 24.23 -15.61
C SER A 295 -25.38 23.65 -15.75
N ALA A 296 -24.64 23.51 -14.63
CA ALA A 296 -23.33 22.90 -14.62
C ALA A 296 -23.39 21.41 -15.02
N VAL A 297 -24.34 20.67 -14.44
CA VAL A 297 -24.55 19.26 -14.78
C VAL A 297 -24.97 19.09 -16.24
N LYS A 298 -25.83 19.96 -16.75
CA LYS A 298 -26.22 19.93 -18.19
C LYS A 298 -25.03 20.14 -19.12
N ARG A 299 -24.07 21.00 -18.77
CA ARG A 299 -22.84 21.18 -19.58
C ARG A 299 -22.02 19.91 -19.69
N LEU A 300 -21.93 19.11 -18.62
CA LEU A 300 -21.26 17.82 -18.65
C LEU A 300 -22.03 16.78 -19.49
N CYS A 301 -23.35 16.87 -19.46
CA CYS A 301 -24.26 15.85 -20.02
C CYS A 301 -24.84 16.26 -21.40
N VAL A 302 -24.18 17.16 -22.12
CA VAL A 302 -24.64 17.58 -23.47
C VAL A 302 -24.69 16.36 -24.40
N ARG A 303 -25.88 16.13 -24.97
CA ARG A 303 -26.10 15.00 -25.87
C ARG A 303 -25.17 15.09 -27.09
N GLY A 304 -24.43 14.02 -27.35
CA GLY A 304 -23.48 13.95 -28.47
C GLY A 304 -22.12 14.58 -28.17
N SER A 305 -21.88 15.18 -26.98
CA SER A 305 -20.56 15.66 -26.59
C SER A 305 -19.55 14.52 -26.46
N GLU A 306 -18.28 14.83 -26.69
CA GLU A 306 -17.20 13.85 -26.55
C GLU A 306 -17.10 13.35 -25.09
N ALA A 307 -17.28 14.22 -24.11
CA ALA A 307 -17.29 13.84 -22.69
C ALA A 307 -18.37 12.79 -22.41
N LEU A 308 -19.59 12.96 -22.93
CA LEU A 308 -20.69 12.02 -22.69
C LEU A 308 -20.48 10.70 -23.43
N LYS A 309 -19.95 10.73 -24.66
CA LYS A 309 -19.63 9.51 -25.42
C LYS A 309 -18.55 8.68 -24.72
N LEU A 310 -17.43 9.30 -24.33
CA LEU A 310 -16.34 8.66 -23.60
C LEU A 310 -16.79 8.15 -22.22
N TYR A 311 -17.65 8.89 -21.53
CA TYR A 311 -18.24 8.44 -20.27
C TYR A 311 -19.01 7.12 -20.43
N HIS A 312 -19.92 7.02 -21.41
CA HIS A 312 -20.69 5.80 -21.62
C HIS A 312 -19.81 4.61 -22.00
N MET A 313 -18.80 4.84 -22.82
CA MET A 313 -17.80 3.84 -23.18
C MET A 313 -17.02 3.37 -21.95
N LEU A 314 -16.39 4.29 -21.20
CA LEU A 314 -15.59 3.95 -20.02
C LEU A 314 -16.42 3.30 -18.92
N ARG A 315 -17.67 3.71 -18.74
CA ARG A 315 -18.61 3.09 -17.81
C ARG A 315 -18.89 1.63 -18.18
N ARG A 316 -19.02 1.30 -19.47
CA ARG A 316 -19.17 -0.06 -19.96
C ARG A 316 -17.91 -0.87 -19.72
N ILE A 317 -16.73 -0.34 -20.10
CA ILE A 317 -15.43 -0.98 -19.90
C ILE A 317 -15.21 -1.23 -18.40
N ARG A 318 -15.55 -0.27 -17.52
CA ARG A 318 -15.48 -0.44 -16.07
C ARG A 318 -16.33 -1.61 -15.58
N SER A 319 -17.55 -1.78 -16.10
CA SER A 319 -18.40 -2.92 -15.74
C SER A 319 -17.76 -4.26 -16.15
N TRP A 320 -17.13 -4.34 -17.33
CA TRP A 320 -16.40 -5.53 -17.76
C TRP A 320 -15.17 -5.80 -16.88
N PHE A 321 -14.41 -4.75 -16.61
CA PHE A 321 -13.23 -4.81 -15.75
C PHE A 321 -13.58 -5.28 -14.33
N GLU A 322 -14.64 -4.76 -13.73
CA GLU A 322 -15.11 -5.17 -12.40
C GLU A 322 -15.52 -6.64 -12.36
N ARG A 323 -16.24 -7.13 -13.38
CA ARG A 323 -16.60 -8.56 -13.51
C ARG A 323 -15.38 -9.45 -13.66
N MET A 324 -14.40 -9.04 -14.46
CA MET A 324 -13.14 -9.79 -14.64
C MET A 324 -12.32 -9.82 -13.36
N ARG A 325 -12.18 -8.69 -12.66
CA ARG A 325 -11.53 -8.60 -11.37
C ARG A 325 -12.16 -9.55 -10.34
N GLU A 326 -13.50 -9.58 -10.28
CA GLU A 326 -14.24 -10.47 -9.38
C GLU A 326 -14.04 -11.95 -9.76
N ALA A 327 -14.00 -12.27 -11.03
CA ALA A 327 -13.74 -13.62 -11.53
C ALA A 327 -12.34 -14.11 -11.14
N LEU A 328 -11.34 -13.21 -11.16
CA LEU A 328 -9.97 -13.48 -10.72
C LEU A 328 -9.82 -13.50 -9.18
N GLY A 329 -10.87 -13.22 -8.41
CA GLY A 329 -10.84 -13.24 -6.96
C GLY A 329 -10.15 -12.03 -6.33
N VAL A 330 -9.91 -10.95 -7.07
CA VAL A 330 -9.28 -9.73 -6.52
C VAL A 330 -10.34 -8.83 -5.89
N SER A 331 -10.16 -8.50 -4.61
CA SER A 331 -11.11 -7.67 -3.84
C SER A 331 -11.25 -6.25 -4.39
N ARG A 332 -12.42 -5.64 -4.12
CA ARG A 332 -12.70 -4.22 -4.41
C ARG A 332 -11.99 -3.27 -3.47
N GLU A 333 -11.66 -3.74 -2.29
CA GLU A 333 -11.12 -2.92 -1.21
C GLU A 333 -9.82 -3.53 -0.67
N LEU A 334 -8.86 -2.66 -0.40
CA LEU A 334 -7.69 -2.97 0.42
C LEU A 334 -8.12 -3.00 1.90
N SER A 335 -8.90 -4.01 2.30
CA SER A 335 -9.22 -4.23 3.69
C SER A 335 -8.33 -5.33 4.28
N SER A 336 -8.01 -5.23 5.56
CA SER A 336 -7.16 -6.19 6.28
C SER A 336 -7.74 -7.61 6.37
N HIS A 337 -8.95 -7.82 5.89
CA HIS A 337 -9.70 -9.08 6.02
C HIS A 337 -10.50 -9.39 4.75
N SER A 338 -9.93 -9.11 3.57
CA SER A 338 -10.64 -9.33 2.32
C SER A 338 -10.73 -10.82 1.98
N ALA A 339 -11.83 -11.21 1.33
CA ALA A 339 -12.03 -12.57 0.81
C ALA A 339 -10.94 -12.99 -0.20
N SER A 340 -10.11 -12.05 -0.66
CA SER A 340 -9.03 -12.27 -1.61
C SER A 340 -7.81 -12.99 -0.99
N ASP A 341 -7.68 -13.01 0.36
CA ASP A 341 -6.55 -13.69 1.03
C ASP A 341 -6.75 -15.21 1.14
N ARG A 342 -7.81 -15.73 0.52
CA ARG A 342 -8.09 -17.16 0.54
C ARG A 342 -7.36 -17.88 -0.60
N PRO A 343 -6.86 -19.10 -0.34
CA PRO A 343 -6.40 -19.97 -1.40
C PRO A 343 -7.49 -20.19 -2.43
N LEU A 344 -7.13 -20.16 -3.71
CA LEU A 344 -8.04 -20.29 -4.83
C LEU A 344 -7.73 -21.58 -5.61
N ASN A 345 -8.77 -22.34 -5.92
CA ASN A 345 -8.67 -23.46 -6.84
C ASN A 345 -8.48 -22.95 -8.28
N ALA A 346 -7.47 -23.46 -8.96
CA ALA A 346 -7.08 -23.02 -10.29
C ALA A 346 -8.21 -23.21 -11.33
N ASP A 347 -8.85 -24.39 -11.34
CA ASP A 347 -9.87 -24.74 -12.32
C ASP A 347 -11.15 -23.92 -12.11
N ASP A 348 -11.53 -23.68 -10.85
CA ASP A 348 -12.70 -22.86 -10.53
C ASP A 348 -12.51 -21.41 -10.97
N VAL A 349 -11.31 -20.86 -10.77
CA VAL A 349 -10.98 -19.50 -11.24
C VAL A 349 -10.96 -19.45 -12.75
N ALA A 350 -10.29 -20.39 -13.43
CA ALA A 350 -10.26 -20.46 -14.89
C ALA A 350 -11.66 -20.55 -15.48
N LYS A 351 -12.53 -21.38 -14.93
CA LYS A 351 -13.93 -21.51 -15.36
C LYS A 351 -14.72 -20.20 -15.22
N LYS A 352 -14.56 -19.50 -14.08
CA LYS A 352 -15.23 -18.20 -13.87
C LYS A 352 -14.71 -17.13 -14.81
N VAL A 353 -13.40 -17.08 -15.04
CA VAL A 353 -12.76 -16.13 -15.95
C VAL A 353 -13.20 -16.38 -17.38
N ASN A 354 -13.15 -17.63 -17.87
CA ASN A 354 -13.57 -17.98 -19.21
C ASN A 354 -15.06 -17.65 -19.46
N GLY A 355 -15.95 -18.02 -18.54
CA GLY A 355 -17.37 -17.68 -18.66
C GLY A 355 -17.66 -16.17 -18.55
N THR A 356 -16.78 -15.40 -17.90
CA THR A 356 -16.87 -13.93 -17.87
C THR A 356 -16.36 -13.33 -19.17
N LEU A 357 -15.26 -13.86 -19.69
CA LEU A 357 -14.66 -13.43 -20.95
C LEU A 357 -15.61 -13.66 -22.15
N GLU A 358 -16.21 -14.83 -22.27
CA GLU A 358 -17.22 -15.14 -23.30
C GLU A 358 -18.34 -14.09 -23.32
N LYS A 359 -18.85 -13.71 -22.14
CA LYS A 359 -19.89 -12.67 -22.01
C LYS A 359 -19.37 -11.29 -22.44
N ILE A 360 -18.15 -10.92 -22.07
CA ILE A 360 -17.55 -9.63 -22.46
C ILE A 360 -17.37 -9.56 -23.98
N VAL A 361 -16.83 -10.61 -24.61
CA VAL A 361 -16.62 -10.67 -26.06
C VAL A 361 -17.96 -10.66 -26.81
N ALA A 362 -18.96 -11.42 -26.37
CA ALA A 362 -20.30 -11.42 -26.95
C ALA A 362 -20.96 -10.04 -26.84
N GLU A 363 -20.89 -9.39 -25.67
CA GLU A 363 -21.40 -8.02 -25.51
C GLU A 363 -20.63 -7.02 -26.41
N GLY A 364 -19.30 -7.11 -26.45
CA GLY A 364 -18.45 -6.24 -27.27
C GLY A 364 -18.74 -6.34 -28.75
N SER A 365 -19.00 -7.55 -29.24
CA SER A 365 -19.32 -7.82 -30.67
C SER A 365 -20.61 -7.16 -31.15
N SER A 366 -21.55 -6.88 -30.25
CA SER A 366 -22.84 -6.24 -30.57
C SER A 366 -22.83 -4.72 -30.44
N LEU A 367 -21.67 -4.11 -30.06
CA LEU A 367 -21.53 -2.68 -29.79
C LEU A 367 -20.67 -1.98 -30.85
N SER A 368 -20.17 -0.79 -30.51
CA SER A 368 -19.29 -0.02 -31.40
C SER A 368 -17.96 -0.74 -31.65
N ASP A 369 -17.31 -0.44 -32.80
CA ASP A 369 -16.00 -0.99 -33.14
C ASP A 369 -14.95 -0.79 -32.03
N GLU A 370 -15.01 0.33 -31.31
CA GLU A 370 -14.09 0.65 -30.22
C GLU A 370 -14.32 -0.29 -29.02
N LEU A 371 -15.56 -0.54 -28.63
CA LEU A 371 -15.89 -1.48 -27.56
C LEU A 371 -15.58 -2.93 -27.99
N LYS A 372 -15.79 -3.26 -29.25
CA LYS A 372 -15.38 -4.56 -29.82
C LYS A 372 -13.87 -4.75 -29.70
N ARG A 373 -13.06 -3.75 -30.10
CA ARG A 373 -11.60 -3.82 -29.94
C ARG A 373 -11.19 -3.95 -28.46
N THR A 374 -11.89 -3.23 -27.58
CA THR A 374 -11.59 -3.31 -26.14
C THR A 374 -11.92 -4.70 -25.56
N SER A 375 -13.02 -5.33 -25.99
CA SER A 375 -13.33 -6.70 -25.54
C SER A 375 -12.27 -7.72 -25.99
N LEU A 376 -11.68 -7.53 -27.17
CA LEU A 376 -10.56 -8.36 -27.64
C LEU A 376 -9.25 -8.13 -26.85
N ILE A 377 -9.06 -6.95 -26.20
CA ILE A 377 -7.93 -6.76 -25.29
C ILE A 377 -8.06 -7.67 -24.07
N PHE A 378 -9.27 -7.83 -23.51
CA PHE A 378 -9.49 -8.78 -22.41
C PHE A 378 -9.13 -10.22 -22.84
N GLU A 379 -9.58 -10.64 -24.01
CA GLU A 379 -9.31 -11.97 -24.57
C GLU A 379 -7.79 -12.19 -24.75
N ASN A 380 -7.13 -11.35 -25.51
CA ASN A 380 -5.70 -11.45 -25.77
C ASN A 380 -4.84 -11.47 -24.50
N ARG A 381 -5.20 -10.65 -23.48
CA ARG A 381 -4.44 -10.61 -22.22
C ARG A 381 -4.62 -11.91 -21.43
N ILE A 382 -5.83 -12.43 -21.35
CA ILE A 382 -6.08 -13.72 -20.67
C ILE A 382 -5.38 -14.85 -21.41
N GLU A 383 -5.50 -14.95 -22.75
CA GLU A 383 -4.85 -16.00 -23.55
C GLU A 383 -3.32 -15.95 -23.42
N THR A 384 -2.72 -14.76 -23.50
CA THR A 384 -1.27 -14.60 -23.39
C THR A 384 -0.71 -15.12 -22.07
N HIS A 385 -1.44 -14.99 -20.98
CA HIS A 385 -0.98 -15.33 -19.64
C HIS A 385 -1.72 -16.51 -19.02
N TYR A 386 -2.48 -17.28 -19.84
CA TYR A 386 -3.38 -18.31 -19.35
C TYR A 386 -2.70 -19.33 -18.44
N ASP A 387 -1.58 -19.87 -18.89
CA ASP A 387 -0.84 -20.92 -18.17
C ASP A 387 -0.28 -20.38 -16.83
N GLU A 388 0.23 -19.14 -16.81
CA GLU A 388 0.77 -18.54 -15.58
C GLU A 388 -0.32 -18.06 -14.62
N LEU A 389 -1.53 -17.76 -15.12
CA LEU A 389 -2.68 -17.37 -14.29
C LEU A 389 -3.36 -18.60 -13.64
N PHE A 390 -3.45 -19.73 -14.36
CA PHE A 390 -4.31 -20.84 -13.98
C PHE A 390 -3.58 -22.17 -13.80
N ALA A 391 -2.22 -22.21 -13.82
CA ALA A 391 -1.48 -23.44 -13.57
C ALA A 391 -1.89 -24.07 -12.22
N GLN A 392 -2.12 -25.38 -12.24
CA GLN A 392 -2.35 -26.15 -11.02
C GLN A 392 -1.04 -26.36 -10.27
N VAL A 393 -1.03 -26.05 -9.00
CA VAL A 393 0.09 -26.31 -8.09
C VAL A 393 -0.14 -27.69 -7.44
N LYS A 394 0.92 -28.50 -7.37
CA LYS A 394 0.89 -29.81 -6.74
C LYS A 394 1.75 -29.80 -5.49
N GLY A 395 1.25 -30.41 -4.43
CA GLY A 395 2.02 -30.65 -3.22
C GLY A 395 3.08 -31.74 -3.42
N ALA A 396 3.88 -32.00 -2.41
CA ALA A 396 4.90 -33.04 -2.44
C ALA A 396 4.32 -34.46 -2.65
N ASP A 397 3.05 -34.68 -2.29
CA ASP A 397 2.27 -35.88 -2.51
C ASP A 397 1.64 -35.98 -3.92
N GLY A 398 1.85 -34.97 -4.76
CA GLY A 398 1.27 -34.86 -6.10
C GLY A 398 -0.19 -34.39 -6.12
N ALA A 399 -0.83 -34.19 -4.96
CA ALA A 399 -2.20 -33.68 -4.89
C ALA A 399 -2.28 -32.19 -5.27
N PRO A 400 -3.38 -31.74 -5.89
CA PRO A 400 -3.61 -30.33 -6.16
C PRO A 400 -3.66 -29.52 -4.86
N VAL A 401 -3.00 -28.36 -4.84
CA VAL A 401 -2.99 -27.45 -3.69
C VAL A 401 -3.57 -26.10 -4.12
N ASP A 402 -4.58 -25.65 -3.38
CA ASP A 402 -5.10 -24.31 -3.54
C ASP A 402 -4.11 -23.29 -2.99
N VAL A 403 -3.81 -22.26 -3.76
CA VAL A 403 -2.83 -21.25 -3.41
C VAL A 403 -3.42 -19.83 -3.46
N VAL A 404 -2.90 -18.95 -2.61
CA VAL A 404 -3.18 -17.52 -2.70
C VAL A 404 -2.49 -16.98 -3.95
N ARG A 405 -3.26 -16.40 -4.88
CA ARG A 405 -2.77 -15.97 -6.19
C ARG A 405 -2.61 -14.45 -6.34
N HIS A 406 -2.54 -13.74 -5.24
CA HIS A 406 -2.36 -12.28 -5.26
C HIS A 406 -1.53 -11.80 -4.08
N ASN A 407 -0.84 -10.69 -4.29
CA ASN A 407 -0.02 -10.01 -3.30
C ASN A 407 -0.79 -8.90 -2.55
N GLY A 408 -2.11 -9.04 -2.38
CA GLY A 408 -2.96 -8.01 -1.74
C GLY A 408 -2.56 -7.70 -0.29
N VAL A 409 -2.12 -8.72 0.44
CA VAL A 409 -1.61 -8.57 1.84
C VAL A 409 -0.36 -7.68 1.87
N GLU A 410 0.44 -7.69 0.82
CA GLU A 410 1.67 -6.90 0.69
C GLU A 410 1.38 -5.42 0.51
N GLU A 411 0.46 -5.08 -0.38
CA GLU A 411 0.01 -3.70 -0.59
C GLU A 411 -0.59 -3.09 0.69
N ILE A 412 -1.37 -3.87 1.44
CA ILE A 412 -1.88 -3.47 2.76
C ILE A 412 -0.71 -3.25 3.72
N GLY A 413 0.25 -4.15 3.77
CA GLY A 413 1.46 -4.06 4.59
C GLY A 413 2.25 -2.78 4.30
N HIS A 414 2.41 -2.43 3.03
CA HIS A 414 3.08 -1.20 2.60
C HIS A 414 2.34 0.07 3.06
N ARG A 415 1.02 0.09 2.90
CA ARG A 415 0.20 1.21 3.39
C ARG A 415 0.33 1.38 4.89
N TRP A 416 0.22 0.31 5.67
CA TRP A 416 0.40 0.32 7.12
C TRP A 416 1.79 0.77 7.53
N SER A 417 2.83 0.29 6.86
CA SER A 417 4.23 0.69 7.09
C SER A 417 4.43 2.19 6.88
N ARG A 418 3.87 2.75 5.80
CA ARG A 418 3.92 4.20 5.52
C ARG A 418 3.17 5.01 6.58
N MET A 419 1.96 4.60 6.99
CA MET A 419 1.19 5.27 8.05
C MET A 419 1.95 5.28 9.38
N ARG A 420 2.52 4.15 9.78
CA ARG A 420 3.31 4.03 11.00
C ARG A 420 4.58 4.87 10.95
N THR A 421 5.25 4.90 9.80
CA THR A 421 6.43 5.74 9.60
C THR A 421 6.09 7.22 9.73
N ARG A 422 4.97 7.68 9.15
CA ARG A 422 4.50 9.07 9.32
C ARG A 422 4.24 9.41 10.79
N ARG A 423 3.54 8.56 11.53
CA ARG A 423 3.29 8.76 12.95
C ARG A 423 4.60 8.83 13.74
N ARG A 424 5.49 7.87 13.55
CA ARG A 424 6.77 7.75 14.26
C ARG A 424 7.70 8.93 14.01
N THR A 425 7.70 9.49 12.79
CA THR A 425 8.59 10.57 12.39
C THR A 425 7.99 11.95 12.54
N GLY A 426 6.66 12.05 12.61
CA GLY A 426 5.95 13.33 12.53
C GLY A 426 6.06 14.01 11.16
N ARG A 427 6.48 13.28 10.11
CA ARG A 427 6.71 13.81 8.76
C ARG A 427 5.71 13.22 7.78
N SER A 428 5.28 14.00 6.79
CA SER A 428 4.44 13.54 5.69
C SER A 428 5.18 12.58 4.76
N GLY A 429 6.49 12.80 4.52
CA GLY A 429 7.34 11.97 3.66
C GLY A 429 7.95 10.79 4.43
N THR A 430 7.78 9.58 3.92
CA THR A 430 8.29 8.33 4.52
C THR A 430 9.61 7.86 3.92
N SER A 431 9.96 8.39 2.78
CA SER A 431 10.97 7.87 1.87
C SER A 431 12.37 7.74 2.48
N ARG A 432 12.76 8.67 3.37
CA ARG A 432 14.08 8.59 4.02
C ARG A 432 14.19 7.39 4.94
N GLU A 433 13.19 7.15 5.79
CA GLU A 433 13.20 6.00 6.69
C GLU A 433 13.02 4.68 5.96
N MET A 434 12.19 4.67 4.91
CA MET A 434 12.03 3.49 4.06
C MET A 434 13.35 3.15 3.34
N ALA A 435 14.07 4.14 2.84
CA ALA A 435 15.38 3.91 2.24
C ALA A 435 16.42 3.41 3.26
N MET A 436 16.37 3.90 4.52
CA MET A 436 17.32 3.48 5.56
C MET A 436 16.99 2.10 6.14
N TYR A 437 15.74 1.86 6.50
CA TYR A 437 15.33 0.71 7.30
C TYR A 437 14.31 -0.19 6.61
N GLY A 438 13.93 0.09 5.35
CA GLY A 438 12.79 -0.54 4.69
C GLY A 438 12.85 -2.06 4.67
N ALA A 439 14.01 -2.64 4.38
CA ALA A 439 14.21 -4.10 4.41
C ALA A 439 13.99 -4.68 5.82
N LEU A 440 14.57 -4.06 6.84
CA LEU A 440 14.39 -4.49 8.24
C LEU A 440 12.95 -4.32 8.70
N LEU A 441 12.28 -3.22 8.29
CA LEU A 441 10.87 -2.96 8.62
C LEU A 441 9.93 -3.94 7.94
N ALA A 442 10.25 -4.39 6.73
CA ALA A 442 9.49 -5.43 6.04
C ALA A 442 9.54 -6.76 6.82
N VAL A 443 10.71 -7.16 7.30
CA VAL A 443 10.87 -8.34 8.17
C VAL A 443 10.21 -8.10 9.54
N PHE A 444 10.37 -6.93 10.13
CA PHE A 444 9.74 -6.58 11.41
C PHE A 444 8.21 -6.60 11.33
N SER A 445 7.62 -6.44 10.14
CA SER A 445 6.16 -6.54 9.96
C SER A 445 5.60 -7.90 10.40
N ASN A 446 6.40 -8.94 10.48
CA ASN A 446 6.02 -10.24 11.03
C ASN A 446 5.52 -10.18 12.48
N MET A 447 5.88 -9.17 13.25
CA MET A 447 5.36 -8.98 14.63
C MET A 447 3.82 -8.87 14.69
N TRP A 448 3.16 -8.53 13.59
CA TRP A 448 1.69 -8.49 13.49
C TRP A 448 1.10 -9.71 12.78
N ASN A 449 1.94 -10.63 12.34
CA ASN A 449 1.51 -11.88 11.75
C ASN A 449 1.20 -12.89 12.89
N THR A 450 -0.03 -13.40 12.90
CA THR A 450 -0.48 -14.28 13.99
C THR A 450 0.31 -15.60 14.08
N HIS A 451 0.70 -16.16 12.93
CA HIS A 451 1.51 -17.38 12.90
C HIS A 451 2.93 -17.12 13.42
N TYR A 452 3.51 -15.99 13.03
CA TYR A 452 4.84 -15.62 13.50
C TYR A 452 4.83 -15.26 14.98
N ALA A 453 3.82 -14.52 15.43
CA ALA A 453 3.65 -14.18 16.85
C ALA A 453 3.47 -15.43 17.73
N ALA A 454 2.72 -16.43 17.25
CA ALA A 454 2.59 -17.71 17.95
C ALA A 454 3.95 -18.42 18.07
N ALA A 455 4.73 -18.49 16.98
CA ALA A 455 6.06 -19.10 17.01
C ALA A 455 7.03 -18.33 17.95
N LEU A 456 6.94 -17.00 18.01
CA LEU A 456 7.74 -16.19 18.95
C LEU A 456 7.33 -16.42 20.41
N SER A 457 6.06 -16.68 20.69
CA SER A 457 5.58 -16.89 22.07
C SER A 457 6.09 -18.18 22.71
N GLU A 458 6.53 -19.13 21.90
CA GLU A 458 7.11 -20.40 22.33
C GLU A 458 8.62 -20.32 22.66
N MET A 459 9.25 -19.15 22.42
CA MET A 459 10.68 -18.95 22.61
C MET A 459 10.99 -17.86 23.63
N ASP A 460 12.13 -17.97 24.28
CA ASP A 460 12.69 -16.88 25.09
C ASP A 460 13.25 -15.76 24.18
N PHE A 461 12.34 -14.92 23.71
CA PHE A 461 12.69 -13.83 22.78
C PHE A 461 13.75 -12.88 23.34
N ALA A 462 13.72 -12.60 24.65
CA ALA A 462 14.71 -11.73 25.28
C ALA A 462 16.08 -12.42 25.34
N GLY A 463 16.14 -13.68 25.71
CA GLY A 463 17.37 -14.50 25.71
C GLY A 463 17.96 -14.64 24.30
N GLU A 464 17.13 -14.85 23.29
CA GLU A 464 17.59 -14.89 21.90
C GLU A 464 18.21 -13.55 21.46
N MET A 465 17.60 -12.43 21.83
CA MET A 465 18.19 -11.10 21.54
C MET A 465 19.52 -10.89 22.24
N CYS A 466 19.65 -11.32 23.47
CA CYS A 466 20.91 -11.27 24.23
C CYS A 466 22.02 -12.14 23.60
N SER A 467 21.64 -13.22 22.93
CA SER A 467 22.58 -14.16 22.30
C SER A 467 23.10 -13.72 20.93
N VAL A 468 22.58 -12.63 20.36
CA VAL A 468 22.99 -12.12 19.05
C VAL A 468 24.45 -11.64 19.11
N THR A 469 25.28 -12.23 18.26
CA THR A 469 26.72 -11.94 18.21
C THR A 469 27.04 -10.63 17.50
N GLY A 470 28.17 -10.03 17.83
CA GLY A 470 28.66 -8.83 17.14
C GLY A 470 28.86 -9.05 15.63
N ARG A 471 29.16 -10.28 15.20
CA ARG A 471 29.30 -10.63 13.76
C ARG A 471 27.94 -10.59 13.06
N GLU A 472 26.91 -11.21 13.64
CA GLU A 472 25.55 -11.17 13.10
C GLU A 472 25.02 -9.73 13.01
N MET A 473 25.24 -8.93 14.06
CA MET A 473 24.90 -7.51 14.07
C MET A 473 25.60 -6.73 12.96
N ALA A 474 26.87 -7.01 12.70
CA ALA A 474 27.64 -6.34 11.65
C ALA A 474 27.09 -6.71 10.25
N GLU A 475 26.69 -7.97 10.03
CA GLU A 475 26.06 -8.39 8.78
C GLU A 475 24.68 -7.78 8.62
N ALA A 476 23.84 -7.79 9.65
CA ALA A 476 22.53 -7.15 9.62
C ALA A 476 22.61 -5.64 9.36
N ARG A 477 23.64 -4.98 9.90
CA ARG A 477 23.87 -3.54 9.73
C ARG A 477 24.14 -3.15 8.26
N LYS A 478 24.62 -4.07 7.43
CA LYS A 478 24.75 -3.84 5.98
C LYS A 478 23.42 -3.59 5.28
N LEU A 479 22.31 -3.95 5.92
CA LEU A 479 20.95 -3.68 5.43
C LEU A 479 20.50 -2.23 5.67
N ILE A 480 21.14 -1.55 6.63
CA ILE A 480 20.89 -0.14 6.89
C ILE A 480 21.69 0.69 5.89
N ARG A 481 21.01 1.51 5.12
CA ARG A 481 21.66 2.45 4.20
C ARG A 481 21.98 3.75 4.94
N PRO A 482 23.27 4.08 5.15
CA PRO A 482 23.63 5.32 5.83
C PRO A 482 23.25 6.52 4.95
N ASN A 483 22.33 7.33 5.48
CA ASN A 483 21.99 8.67 5.00
C ASN A 483 21.84 8.77 3.47
N PRO A 484 20.85 8.10 2.87
CA PRO A 484 20.62 8.21 1.44
C PRO A 484 20.44 9.70 1.12
N ARG A 485 21.27 10.25 0.26
CA ARG A 485 21.03 11.57 -0.33
C ARG A 485 19.75 11.44 -1.13
N VAL A 486 18.64 11.74 -0.47
CA VAL A 486 17.34 11.75 -1.10
C VAL A 486 17.31 12.98 -1.99
N PRO A 487 17.36 12.84 -3.33
CA PRO A 487 17.08 13.97 -4.18
C PRO A 487 15.70 14.49 -3.77
N ILE A 488 15.58 15.80 -3.58
CA ILE A 488 14.26 16.42 -3.47
C ILE A 488 13.68 16.38 -4.89
N VAL A 489 13.22 15.21 -5.30
CA VAL A 489 12.38 15.09 -6.48
C VAL A 489 11.05 15.67 -6.04
N ARG A 490 10.75 16.88 -6.50
CA ARG A 490 9.39 17.39 -6.49
C ARG A 490 8.60 16.46 -7.41
N ASN A 491 8.00 15.44 -6.80
CA ASN A 491 7.14 14.50 -7.50
C ASN A 491 5.80 15.20 -7.73
N ASP A 492 5.69 15.96 -8.81
CA ASP A 492 4.44 16.56 -9.27
C ASP A 492 3.47 15.51 -9.86
N GLY A 493 3.86 14.22 -9.88
CA GLY A 493 3.13 13.17 -10.59
C GLY A 493 2.08 12.38 -9.79
N ASP A 494 2.20 12.24 -8.47
CA ASP A 494 1.38 11.28 -7.68
C ASP A 494 0.43 11.90 -6.64
N ARG A 495 0.26 13.19 -6.65
CA ARG A 495 -0.82 13.81 -5.89
C ARG A 495 -2.09 13.64 -6.67
N CYS A 496 -3.14 13.15 -6.00
CA CYS A 496 -4.48 12.99 -6.54
C CYS A 496 -4.77 14.08 -7.57
N THR A 497 -4.70 13.74 -8.86
CA THR A 497 -4.72 14.70 -9.98
C THR A 497 -5.98 15.56 -9.93
N LEU A 498 -7.10 14.95 -9.45
CA LEU A 498 -8.36 15.63 -9.22
C LEU A 498 -8.21 16.74 -8.17
N LEU A 499 -7.62 16.43 -7.01
CA LEU A 499 -7.42 17.40 -5.93
C LEU A 499 -6.49 18.54 -6.37
N HIS A 500 -5.46 18.21 -7.15
CA HIS A 500 -4.52 19.21 -7.71
C HIS A 500 -5.18 20.11 -8.74
N GLU A 501 -6.03 19.57 -9.58
CA GLU A 501 -6.83 20.34 -10.54
C GLU A 501 -7.88 21.21 -9.84
N PHE A 502 -8.51 20.70 -8.77
CA PHE A 502 -9.39 21.52 -7.92
C PHE A 502 -8.64 22.63 -7.22
N ILE A 503 -7.46 22.38 -6.67
CA ILE A 503 -6.61 23.42 -6.06
C ILE A 503 -6.24 24.49 -7.11
N LYS A 504 -5.86 24.09 -8.33
CA LYS A 504 -5.58 25.03 -9.43
C LYS A 504 -6.82 25.83 -9.85
N ILE A 505 -7.99 25.20 -9.87
CA ILE A 505 -9.26 25.86 -10.18
C ILE A 505 -9.58 26.90 -9.09
N ILE A 506 -9.44 26.52 -7.83
CA ILE A 506 -9.63 27.39 -6.67
C ILE A 506 -8.65 28.57 -6.68
N GLU A 507 -7.35 28.31 -6.94
CA GLU A 507 -6.30 29.34 -7.01
C GLU A 507 -6.51 30.32 -8.18
N LYS A 508 -7.04 29.85 -9.30
CA LYS A 508 -7.28 30.69 -10.49
C LYS A 508 -8.51 31.61 -10.33
N HIS A 509 -9.42 31.25 -9.44
CA HIS A 509 -10.63 32.01 -9.12
C HIS A 509 -10.54 32.75 -7.78
N ASP A 510 -9.31 32.98 -7.27
CA ASP A 510 -9.06 33.64 -5.97
C ASP A 510 -9.43 35.14 -6.02
N THR A 511 -10.73 35.41 -5.98
CA THR A 511 -11.29 36.71 -5.65
C THR A 511 -12.23 36.52 -4.46
N GLY A 512 -11.67 36.42 -3.25
CA GLY A 512 -12.44 36.57 -2.02
C GLY A 512 -12.66 35.35 -1.13
N MET A 513 -11.85 34.30 -1.24
CA MET A 513 -11.94 33.18 -0.30
C MET A 513 -11.35 33.51 1.06
N GLU A 514 -12.21 33.48 2.10
CA GLU A 514 -11.81 33.74 3.48
C GLU A 514 -10.89 32.65 4.05
N GLY A 515 -10.13 33.00 5.11
CA GLY A 515 -8.98 32.32 5.67
C GLY A 515 -9.14 30.83 6.07
N HIS A 516 -10.35 30.25 6.07
CA HIS A 516 -10.57 28.82 6.36
C HIS A 516 -10.19 27.91 5.21
N MET A 517 -10.49 28.26 3.95
CA MET A 517 -10.10 27.47 2.78
C MET A 517 -8.61 27.64 2.48
N LYS A 518 -8.02 28.83 2.73
CA LYS A 518 -6.56 29.04 2.60
C LYS A 518 -5.78 28.15 3.57
N ARG A 519 -6.26 27.95 4.80
CA ARG A 519 -5.65 26.98 5.76
C ARG A 519 -5.81 25.53 5.31
N TRP A 520 -6.95 25.18 4.72
CA TRP A 520 -7.19 23.82 4.21
C TRP A 520 -6.31 23.51 2.99
N VAL A 521 -6.21 24.44 2.03
CA VAL A 521 -5.30 24.34 0.87
C VAL A 521 -3.84 24.29 1.31
N SER A 522 -3.46 25.06 2.33
CA SER A 522 -2.11 25.04 2.90
C SER A 522 -1.81 23.70 3.59
N ALA A 523 -2.77 23.13 4.34
CA ALA A 523 -2.62 21.84 5.01
C ALA A 523 -2.53 20.64 4.03
N VAL A 524 -3.07 20.79 2.82
CA VAL A 524 -2.99 19.76 1.76
C VAL A 524 -1.69 19.88 0.96
N LYS A 525 -1.07 21.08 0.92
CA LYS A 525 0.23 21.32 0.25
C LYS A 525 1.44 20.87 1.09
N THR A 526 1.28 20.69 2.41
CA THR A 526 2.30 20.12 3.32
C THR A 526 2.15 18.62 3.45
#